data_5b979a8f24657987dc6a55fb8509c67a
#
_entry.id   5b979a8f24657987dc6a55fb8509c67a
#
_cell.length_a   1.000
_cell.length_b   1.000
_cell.length_c   1.000
_cell.angle_alpha   90.00
_cell.angle_beta   90.00
_cell.angle_gamma   90.00
#
_symmetry.space_group_name_H-M   'P 1'
#
loop_
_entity.id
_entity.type
_entity.pdbx_description
1 polymer ?
#
loop_
_entity_poly.entity_id
_entity_poly.type
_entity_poly.pdbx_seq_one_letter_code
_entity_poly.pdbx_strand_id
1 'polypeptide(L)'
;MTKGPIVYVALGDSTGSGVGAREGGYVARLFKRIVERRPNSKLTNLCVSGSTTEDVVRGQLDRAVASDPDLVTLGIGINDIGHGLTLDQFSKNYERILNTLKEKTRARIVVTNLPDISSAPRIPGSMRREYQQQIAQFSRRLEEIAARYGGVTVFDIYTITTTELAAHPEYFSADGFHPSDAGYEMWAQQMWPTVAKVIGEEE
;
A
#
# COMPACT_ATOMS: atom_id res chain seq x y z
N MET A 1 -17.10 -21.33 14.30
CA MET A 1 -15.70 -21.72 14.60
C MET A 1 -14.82 -20.50 14.34
N THR A 2 -14.04 -20.06 15.32
CA THR A 2 -13.06 -18.98 15.13
C THR A 2 -12.03 -19.47 14.10
N LYS A 3 -11.88 -18.71 13.04
CA LYS A 3 -10.85 -18.98 12.01
C LYS A 3 -9.47 -18.77 12.64
N GLY A 4 -8.46 -19.52 12.22
CA GLY A 4 -7.11 -19.47 12.80
C GLY A 4 -6.41 -18.11 12.64
N PRO A 5 -5.26 -17.91 13.33
CA PRO A 5 -4.46 -16.71 13.20
C PRO A 5 -3.92 -16.53 11.78
N ILE A 6 -3.51 -15.32 11.45
CA ILE A 6 -2.97 -14.92 10.14
C ILE A 6 -1.51 -14.46 10.30
N VAL A 7 -0.65 -14.89 9.41
CA VAL A 7 0.67 -14.30 9.18
C VAL A 7 0.50 -13.19 8.14
N TYR A 8 0.52 -11.94 8.59
CA TYR A 8 0.40 -10.76 7.74
C TYR A 8 1.78 -10.16 7.47
N VAL A 9 2.14 -10.01 6.20
CA VAL A 9 3.37 -9.35 5.76
C VAL A 9 3.01 -8.11 4.97
N ALA A 10 3.61 -6.97 5.29
CA ALA A 10 3.45 -5.73 4.54
C ALA A 10 4.74 -5.36 3.83
N LEU A 11 4.63 -5.06 2.54
CA LEU A 11 5.66 -4.55 1.66
C LEU A 11 5.31 -3.12 1.24
N GLY A 12 6.31 -2.25 1.16
CA GLY A 12 6.05 -0.88 0.74
C GLY A 12 7.05 0.14 1.25
N ASP A 13 6.55 1.35 1.40
CA ASP A 13 7.32 2.56 1.68
C ASP A 13 6.94 3.24 3.02
N SER A 14 7.09 4.57 3.05
CA SER A 14 6.79 5.41 4.21
C SER A 14 5.34 5.32 4.69
N THR A 15 4.39 5.04 3.80
CA THR A 15 2.97 4.95 4.15
C THR A 15 2.67 3.69 4.97
N GLY A 16 3.30 2.59 4.64
CA GLY A 16 3.21 1.35 5.40
C GLY A 16 4.02 1.39 6.70
N SER A 17 5.17 2.08 6.72
CA SER A 17 5.96 2.26 7.94
C SER A 17 5.36 3.29 8.92
N GLY A 18 4.50 4.20 8.44
CA GLY A 18 3.75 5.14 9.27
C GLY A 18 4.43 6.49 9.48
N VAL A 19 5.24 6.94 8.51
CA VAL A 19 5.83 8.30 8.56
C VAL A 19 4.71 9.34 8.59
N GLY A 20 4.85 10.33 9.47
CA GLY A 20 3.87 11.41 9.64
C GLY A 20 2.82 11.17 10.73
N ALA A 21 2.71 9.95 11.27
CA ALA A 21 1.75 9.60 12.32
C ALA A 21 2.44 9.06 13.58
N ARG A 22 1.75 9.17 14.72
CA ARG A 22 2.20 8.65 16.03
C ARG A 22 1.74 7.21 16.26
N GLU A 23 0.57 6.85 15.73
CA GLU A 23 -0.07 5.55 15.92
C GLU A 23 0.25 4.55 14.78
N GLY A 24 1.27 4.85 13.97
CA GLY A 24 1.67 4.05 12.83
C GLY A 24 0.86 4.30 11.56
N GLY A 25 1.30 3.69 10.45
CA GLY A 25 0.68 3.78 9.15
C GLY A 25 -0.58 2.92 9.00
N TYR A 26 -1.11 2.86 7.77
CA TYR A 26 -2.28 2.03 7.47
C TYR A 26 -2.08 0.55 7.83
N VAL A 27 -0.84 0.04 7.71
CA VAL A 27 -0.50 -1.36 8.03
C VAL A 27 -0.75 -1.69 9.50
N ALA A 28 -0.27 -0.84 10.41
CA ALA A 28 -0.46 -1.05 11.85
C ALA A 28 -1.95 -1.03 12.23
N ARG A 29 -2.73 -0.13 11.61
CA ARG A 29 -4.16 0.02 11.84
C ARG A 29 -4.97 -1.15 11.29
N LEU A 30 -4.62 -1.66 10.10
CA LEU A 30 -5.18 -2.90 9.57
C LEU A 30 -4.86 -4.09 10.47
N PHE A 31 -3.61 -4.18 10.94
CA PHE A 31 -3.22 -5.28 11.83
C PHE A 31 -4.01 -5.28 13.14
N LYS A 32 -4.26 -4.11 13.73
CA LYS A 32 -5.13 -4.00 14.91
C LYS A 32 -6.51 -4.61 14.65
N ARG A 33 -7.14 -4.28 13.51
CA ARG A 33 -8.44 -4.84 13.10
C ARG A 33 -8.37 -6.35 12.85
N ILE A 34 -7.26 -6.83 12.28
CA ILE A 34 -7.03 -8.27 12.07
C ILE A 34 -6.97 -9.00 13.42
N VAL A 35 -6.19 -8.50 14.38
CA VAL A 35 -6.04 -9.15 15.70
C VAL A 35 -7.36 -9.18 16.47
N GLU A 36 -8.21 -8.17 16.35
CA GLU A 36 -9.55 -8.16 16.95
C GLU A 36 -10.44 -9.30 16.45
N ARG A 37 -10.30 -9.70 15.18
CA ARG A 37 -11.07 -10.79 14.53
C ARG A 37 -10.33 -12.14 14.56
N ARG A 38 -9.02 -12.11 14.53
CA ARG A 38 -8.10 -13.25 14.46
C ARG A 38 -7.01 -13.13 15.52
N PRO A 39 -7.32 -13.43 16.80
CA PRO A 39 -6.33 -13.40 17.89
C PRO A 39 -5.11 -14.26 17.56
N ASN A 40 -3.95 -13.87 18.08
CA ASN A 40 -2.64 -14.50 17.85
C ASN A 40 -2.08 -14.37 16.40
N SER A 41 -2.71 -13.54 15.54
CA SER A 41 -2.13 -13.15 14.26
C SER A 41 -0.80 -12.43 14.44
N LYS A 42 0.08 -12.53 13.45
CA LYS A 42 1.42 -11.92 13.49
C LYS A 42 1.59 -10.95 12.33
N LEU A 43 2.27 -9.83 12.57
CA LEU A 43 2.66 -8.86 11.56
C LEU A 43 4.18 -8.85 11.37
N THR A 44 4.60 -8.95 10.11
CA THR A 44 5.95 -8.58 9.69
C THR A 44 5.83 -7.38 8.74
N ASN A 45 6.07 -6.18 9.29
CA ASN A 45 6.08 -4.96 8.48
C ASN A 45 7.49 -4.74 7.91
N LEU A 46 7.64 -4.92 6.59
CA LEU A 46 8.89 -4.76 5.86
C LEU A 46 9.01 -3.40 5.16
N CYS A 47 7.99 -2.54 5.29
CA CYS A 47 7.96 -1.23 4.65
C CYS A 47 9.10 -0.34 5.13
N VAL A 48 9.78 0.31 4.18
CA VAL A 48 10.90 1.22 4.46
C VAL A 48 10.62 2.57 3.80
N SER A 49 10.74 3.64 4.58
CA SER A 49 10.54 5.00 4.06
C SER A 49 11.45 5.30 2.89
N GLY A 50 10.89 5.91 1.83
CA GLY A 50 11.63 6.26 0.61
C GLY A 50 11.81 5.12 -0.38
N SER A 51 11.40 3.89 -0.07
CA SER A 51 11.54 2.74 -0.99
C SER A 51 10.81 2.96 -2.30
N THR A 52 11.47 2.54 -3.38
CA THR A 52 10.91 2.35 -4.71
C THR A 52 10.54 0.88 -4.93
N THR A 53 9.91 0.56 -6.06
CA THR A 53 9.66 -0.84 -6.46
C THR A 53 10.95 -1.65 -6.55
N GLU A 54 12.07 -1.03 -6.97
CA GLU A 54 13.38 -1.69 -7.02
C GLU A 54 13.88 -2.06 -5.62
N ASP A 55 13.68 -1.19 -4.63
CA ASP A 55 14.07 -1.45 -3.24
C ASP A 55 13.24 -2.58 -2.62
N VAL A 56 11.94 -2.67 -2.95
CA VAL A 56 11.11 -3.81 -2.56
C VAL A 56 11.69 -5.12 -3.11
N VAL A 57 12.06 -5.14 -4.40
CA VAL A 57 12.67 -6.32 -5.03
C VAL A 57 13.98 -6.73 -4.34
N ARG A 58 14.82 -5.75 -3.98
CA ARG A 58 16.15 -6.01 -3.42
C ARG A 58 16.15 -6.35 -1.93
N GLY A 59 15.28 -5.71 -1.14
CA GLY A 59 15.40 -5.71 0.32
C GLY A 59 14.21 -6.28 1.09
N GLN A 60 13.03 -6.35 0.47
CA GLN A 60 11.81 -6.76 1.18
C GLN A 60 11.30 -8.12 0.71
N LEU A 61 11.39 -8.42 -0.59
CA LEU A 61 10.71 -9.54 -1.22
C LEU A 61 11.13 -10.91 -0.70
N ASP A 62 12.42 -11.20 -0.59
CA ASP A 62 12.90 -12.48 -0.08
C ASP A 62 12.52 -12.70 1.40
N ARG A 63 12.51 -11.61 2.19
CA ARG A 63 12.06 -11.66 3.58
C ARG A 63 10.57 -11.92 3.69
N ALA A 64 9.78 -11.37 2.77
CA ALA A 64 8.35 -11.63 2.70
C ALA A 64 8.08 -13.12 2.41
N VAL A 65 8.76 -13.68 1.42
CA VAL A 65 8.66 -15.11 1.08
C VAL A 65 9.05 -15.99 2.26
N ALA A 66 10.18 -15.67 2.93
CA ALA A 66 10.66 -16.44 4.08
C ALA A 66 9.71 -16.40 5.30
N SER A 67 8.80 -15.43 5.35
CA SER A 67 7.81 -15.32 6.43
C SER A 67 6.61 -16.26 6.26
N ASP A 68 6.46 -16.98 5.15
CA ASP A 68 5.33 -17.86 4.79
C ASP A 68 3.96 -17.19 5.04
N PRO A 69 3.64 -16.06 4.36
CA PRO A 69 2.49 -15.24 4.66
C PRO A 69 1.17 -15.85 4.22
N ASP A 70 0.10 -15.61 5.00
CA ASP A 70 -1.29 -15.83 4.60
C ASP A 70 -1.87 -14.63 3.86
N LEU A 71 -1.42 -13.42 4.26
CA LEU A 71 -1.82 -12.13 3.67
C LEU A 71 -0.57 -11.30 3.38
N VAL A 72 -0.51 -10.73 2.18
CA VAL A 72 0.46 -9.70 1.81
C VAL A 72 -0.29 -8.43 1.43
N THR A 73 0.11 -7.27 1.98
CA THR A 73 -0.24 -5.98 1.39
C THR A 73 0.98 -5.35 0.73
N LEU A 74 0.77 -4.72 -0.42
CA LEU A 74 1.82 -4.03 -1.18
C LEU A 74 1.36 -2.61 -1.50
N GLY A 75 1.99 -1.61 -0.88
CA GLY A 75 1.76 -0.19 -1.14
C GLY A 75 3.08 0.47 -1.53
N ILE A 76 3.32 0.63 -2.85
CA ILE A 76 4.60 1.09 -3.40
C ILE A 76 4.40 1.77 -4.75
N GLY A 77 5.25 2.74 -5.08
CA GLY A 77 5.33 3.34 -6.40
C GLY A 77 5.34 4.86 -6.44
N ILE A 78 4.92 5.53 -5.39
CA ILE A 78 4.95 7.00 -5.35
C ILE A 78 6.39 7.53 -5.40
N ASN A 79 7.32 6.85 -4.75
CA ASN A 79 8.74 7.20 -4.78
C ASN A 79 9.39 6.90 -6.14
N ASP A 80 8.88 5.94 -6.91
CA ASP A 80 9.33 5.70 -8.28
C ASP A 80 9.17 6.95 -9.13
N ILE A 81 8.02 7.62 -9.04
CA ILE A 81 7.76 8.90 -9.70
C ILE A 81 8.75 9.97 -9.21
N GLY A 82 8.91 10.11 -7.90
CA GLY A 82 9.80 11.10 -7.27
C GLY A 82 11.27 10.91 -7.64
N HIS A 83 11.70 9.68 -7.88
CA HIS A 83 13.07 9.32 -8.29
C HIS A 83 13.23 9.23 -9.82
N GLY A 84 12.18 9.52 -10.60
CA GLY A 84 12.25 9.54 -12.05
C GLY A 84 12.35 8.16 -12.71
N LEU A 85 11.90 7.09 -12.05
CA LEU A 85 11.81 5.78 -12.68
C LEU A 85 10.80 5.85 -13.84
N THR A 86 11.16 5.21 -14.94
CA THR A 86 10.23 5.09 -16.08
C THR A 86 9.09 4.13 -15.76
N LEU A 87 7.97 4.30 -16.43
CA LEU A 87 6.82 3.39 -16.30
C LEU A 87 7.19 1.94 -16.66
N ASP A 88 8.15 1.75 -17.56
CA ASP A 88 8.66 0.43 -17.94
C ASP A 88 9.48 -0.21 -16.80
N GLN A 89 10.37 0.54 -16.16
CA GLN A 89 11.12 0.07 -14.98
C GLN A 89 10.18 -0.30 -13.82
N PHE A 90 9.24 0.60 -13.51
CA PHE A 90 8.18 0.32 -12.53
C PHE A 90 7.43 -0.97 -12.87
N SER A 91 6.97 -1.12 -14.12
CA SER A 91 6.22 -2.29 -14.57
C SER A 91 6.99 -3.59 -14.36
N LYS A 92 8.26 -3.62 -14.81
CA LYS A 92 9.14 -4.80 -14.65
C LYS A 92 9.35 -5.18 -13.19
N ASN A 93 9.60 -4.19 -12.33
CA ASN A 93 9.76 -4.43 -10.91
C ASN A 93 8.47 -4.96 -10.28
N TYR A 94 7.33 -4.35 -10.61
CA TYR A 94 6.02 -4.72 -10.07
C TYR A 94 5.63 -6.15 -10.48
N GLU A 95 5.83 -6.50 -11.77
CA GLU A 95 5.64 -7.87 -12.27
C GLU A 95 6.55 -8.86 -11.55
N ARG A 96 7.82 -8.51 -11.33
CA ARG A 96 8.76 -9.37 -10.58
C ARG A 96 8.28 -9.61 -9.15
N ILE A 97 7.79 -8.57 -8.47
CA ILE A 97 7.24 -8.70 -7.11
C ILE A 97 6.05 -9.68 -7.11
N LEU A 98 5.06 -9.45 -7.97
CA LEU A 98 3.86 -10.28 -8.00
C LEU A 98 4.16 -11.72 -8.44
N ASN A 99 4.99 -11.93 -9.47
CA ASN A 99 5.43 -13.25 -9.90
C ASN A 99 6.06 -14.02 -8.73
N THR A 100 7.03 -13.39 -8.04
CA THR A 100 7.74 -14.05 -6.94
C THR A 100 6.81 -14.41 -5.79
N LEU A 101 5.91 -13.50 -5.41
CA LEU A 101 4.93 -13.77 -4.35
C LEU A 101 3.97 -14.91 -4.75
N LYS A 102 3.49 -14.92 -5.99
CA LYS A 102 2.56 -15.94 -6.49
C LYS A 102 3.21 -17.32 -6.66
N GLU A 103 4.47 -17.36 -7.07
CA GLU A 103 5.20 -18.62 -7.28
C GLU A 103 5.69 -19.24 -5.96
N LYS A 104 6.09 -18.37 -5.00
CA LYS A 104 6.79 -18.83 -3.80
C LYS A 104 5.96 -18.80 -2.52
N THR A 105 4.72 -18.27 -2.58
CA THR A 105 3.83 -18.23 -1.41
C THR A 105 2.40 -18.63 -1.77
N ARG A 106 1.60 -18.93 -0.73
CA ARG A 106 0.15 -19.15 -0.87
C ARG A 106 -0.65 -17.92 -0.44
N ALA A 107 0.03 -16.79 -0.20
CA ALA A 107 -0.57 -15.58 0.29
C ALA A 107 -1.68 -15.07 -0.61
N ARG A 108 -2.72 -14.56 0.00
CA ARG A 108 -3.65 -13.62 -0.64
C ARG A 108 -3.00 -12.25 -0.66
N ILE A 109 -3.08 -11.57 -1.80
CA ILE A 109 -2.35 -10.33 -2.01
C ILE A 109 -3.34 -9.19 -2.22
N VAL A 110 -3.20 -8.14 -1.42
CA VAL A 110 -3.91 -6.87 -1.62
C VAL A 110 -2.87 -5.82 -1.99
N VAL A 111 -3.00 -5.27 -3.18
CA VAL A 111 -2.18 -4.15 -3.63
C VAL A 111 -2.98 -2.85 -3.53
N THR A 112 -2.34 -1.75 -3.15
CA THR A 112 -2.94 -0.43 -3.28
C THR A 112 -2.43 0.20 -4.58
N ASN A 113 -3.31 0.84 -5.36
CA ASN A 113 -2.80 1.76 -6.36
C ASN A 113 -2.20 3.01 -5.67
N LEU A 114 -1.72 4.00 -6.42
CA LEU A 114 -1.00 5.12 -5.82
C LEU A 114 -1.98 6.18 -5.31
N PRO A 115 -1.79 6.70 -4.08
CA PRO A 115 -2.61 7.80 -3.58
C PRO A 115 -2.38 9.07 -4.41
N ASP A 116 -3.46 9.80 -4.76
CA ASP A 116 -3.33 11.12 -5.36
C ASP A 116 -2.93 12.15 -4.30
N ILE A 117 -1.65 12.40 -4.21
CA ILE A 117 -1.07 13.39 -3.30
C ILE A 117 -0.77 14.73 -3.99
N SER A 118 -1.32 14.97 -5.18
CA SER A 118 -1.08 16.21 -5.93
C SER A 118 -1.56 17.47 -5.20
N SER A 119 -2.53 17.33 -4.29
CA SER A 119 -3.02 18.42 -3.42
C SER A 119 -2.15 18.66 -2.19
N ALA A 120 -1.15 17.82 -1.91
CA ALA A 120 -0.30 17.91 -0.74
C ALA A 120 0.34 19.31 -0.63
N PRO A 121 0.37 19.93 0.56
CA PRO A 121 0.94 21.27 0.77
C PRO A 121 2.38 21.39 0.25
N ARG A 122 3.17 20.32 0.33
CA ARG A 122 4.56 20.29 -0.13
C ARG A 122 4.72 20.30 -1.65
N ILE A 123 3.65 19.97 -2.41
CA ILE A 123 3.70 19.97 -3.88
C ILE A 123 3.42 21.39 -4.39
N PRO A 124 4.39 22.02 -5.11
CA PRO A 124 4.17 23.34 -5.70
C PRO A 124 2.96 23.35 -6.64
N GLY A 125 2.15 24.42 -6.58
CA GLY A 125 0.93 24.51 -7.37
C GLY A 125 1.14 24.34 -8.88
N SER A 126 2.28 24.82 -9.41
CA SER A 126 2.68 24.66 -10.81
C SER A 126 2.94 23.21 -11.24
N MET A 127 3.26 22.32 -10.28
CA MET A 127 3.58 20.91 -10.56
C MET A 127 2.39 19.97 -10.31
N ARG A 128 1.34 20.41 -9.64
CA ARG A 128 0.23 19.57 -9.20
C ARG A 128 -0.42 18.78 -10.33
N ARG A 129 -0.70 19.43 -11.45
CA ARG A 129 -1.36 18.79 -12.61
C ARG A 129 -0.49 17.71 -13.23
N GLU A 130 0.79 17.98 -13.42
CA GLU A 130 1.73 17.02 -13.98
C GLU A 130 1.88 15.81 -13.04
N TYR A 131 2.06 16.08 -11.75
CA TYR A 131 2.20 15.02 -10.75
C TYR A 131 0.95 14.14 -10.66
N GLN A 132 -0.24 14.73 -10.68
CA GLN A 132 -1.50 13.99 -10.74
C GLN A 132 -1.59 13.08 -11.97
N GLN A 133 -1.19 13.59 -13.14
CA GLN A 133 -1.19 12.79 -14.37
C GLN A 133 -0.23 11.60 -14.30
N GLN A 134 0.95 11.80 -13.72
CA GLN A 134 1.92 10.73 -13.51
C GLN A 134 1.38 9.68 -12.52
N ILE A 135 0.83 10.11 -11.38
CA ILE A 135 0.21 9.20 -10.41
C ILE A 135 -0.90 8.37 -11.05
N ALA A 136 -1.79 9.02 -11.82
CA ALA A 136 -2.86 8.33 -12.53
C ALA A 136 -2.34 7.31 -13.56
N GLN A 137 -1.26 7.63 -14.25
CA GLN A 137 -0.64 6.73 -15.24
C GLN A 137 -0.03 5.50 -14.56
N PHE A 138 0.71 5.69 -13.46
CA PHE A 138 1.31 4.59 -12.72
C PHE A 138 0.24 3.71 -12.05
N SER A 139 -0.81 4.33 -11.49
CA SER A 139 -1.96 3.60 -10.90
C SER A 139 -2.63 2.70 -11.93
N ARG A 140 -2.99 3.22 -13.11
CA ARG A 140 -3.56 2.40 -14.19
C ARG A 140 -2.66 1.27 -14.61
N ARG A 141 -1.34 1.52 -14.74
CA ARG A 141 -0.40 0.47 -15.09
C ARG A 141 -0.33 -0.63 -14.04
N LEU A 142 -0.32 -0.27 -12.76
CA LEU A 142 -0.39 -1.22 -11.66
C LEU A 142 -1.65 -2.09 -11.72
N GLU A 143 -2.81 -1.49 -11.95
CA GLU A 143 -4.09 -2.18 -12.08
C GLU A 143 -4.09 -3.16 -13.27
N GLU A 144 -3.57 -2.74 -14.43
CA GLU A 144 -3.39 -3.60 -15.62
C GLU A 144 -2.47 -4.80 -15.32
N ILE A 145 -1.41 -4.59 -14.55
CA ILE A 145 -0.50 -5.66 -14.14
C ILE A 145 -1.23 -6.58 -13.17
N ALA A 146 -1.82 -6.05 -12.10
CA ALA A 146 -2.49 -6.84 -11.07
C ALA A 146 -3.62 -7.71 -11.63
N ALA A 147 -4.38 -7.20 -12.61
CA ALA A 147 -5.47 -7.91 -13.26
C ALA A 147 -5.06 -9.23 -13.96
N ARG A 148 -3.75 -9.40 -14.25
CA ARG A 148 -3.23 -10.64 -14.85
C ARG A 148 -2.99 -11.76 -13.85
N TYR A 149 -3.09 -11.47 -12.55
CA TYR A 149 -2.77 -12.42 -11.48
C TYR A 149 -4.03 -12.80 -10.69
N GLY A 150 -4.45 -14.05 -10.79
CA GLY A 150 -5.51 -14.58 -9.93
C GLY A 150 -5.13 -14.50 -8.44
N GLY A 151 -6.08 -14.05 -7.59
CA GLY A 151 -5.85 -13.91 -6.14
C GLY A 151 -5.06 -12.67 -5.72
N VAL A 152 -4.87 -11.71 -6.64
CA VAL A 152 -4.44 -10.35 -6.35
C VAL A 152 -5.66 -9.44 -6.40
N THR A 153 -5.88 -8.66 -5.34
CA THR A 153 -6.97 -7.70 -5.23
C THR A 153 -6.40 -6.29 -5.19
N VAL A 154 -6.92 -5.39 -6.01
CA VAL A 154 -6.54 -3.98 -5.98
C VAL A 154 -7.47 -3.22 -5.04
N PHE A 155 -6.91 -2.45 -4.13
CA PHE A 155 -7.59 -1.42 -3.36
C PHE A 155 -7.34 -0.06 -4.02
N ASP A 156 -8.43 0.59 -4.45
CA ASP A 156 -8.36 1.88 -5.15
C ASP A 156 -8.26 3.04 -4.17
N ILE A 157 -7.05 3.33 -3.71
CA ILE A 157 -6.78 4.51 -2.89
C ILE A 157 -6.67 5.78 -3.74
N TYR A 158 -6.37 5.67 -5.04
CA TYR A 158 -6.28 6.83 -5.94
C TYR A 158 -7.59 7.61 -5.98
N THR A 159 -8.69 6.94 -6.29
CA THR A 159 -10.02 7.59 -6.37
C THR A 159 -10.42 8.21 -5.04
N ILE A 160 -10.18 7.53 -3.92
CA ILE A 160 -10.49 8.04 -2.59
C ILE A 160 -9.70 9.32 -2.30
N THR A 161 -8.39 9.29 -2.51
CA THR A 161 -7.51 10.41 -2.16
C THR A 161 -7.65 11.61 -3.07
N THR A 162 -8.05 11.44 -4.33
CA THR A 162 -8.37 12.54 -5.24
C THR A 162 -9.45 13.46 -4.67
N THR A 163 -10.42 12.91 -3.94
CA THR A 163 -11.52 13.67 -3.33
C THR A 163 -11.18 14.07 -1.89
N GLU A 164 -10.78 13.11 -1.08
CA GLU A 164 -10.63 13.28 0.37
C GLU A 164 -9.48 14.23 0.74
N LEU A 165 -8.31 14.10 0.10
CA LEU A 165 -7.16 14.94 0.47
C LEU A 165 -7.32 16.41 0.09
N ALA A 166 -8.13 16.71 -0.94
CA ALA A 166 -8.44 18.09 -1.29
C ALA A 166 -9.45 18.73 -0.33
N ALA A 167 -10.39 17.92 0.20
CA ALA A 167 -11.43 18.37 1.13
C ALA A 167 -10.97 18.42 2.59
N HIS A 168 -9.96 17.62 2.96
CA HIS A 168 -9.51 17.38 4.32
C HIS A 168 -8.00 17.63 4.49
N PRO A 169 -7.57 18.89 4.57
CA PRO A 169 -6.14 19.23 4.77
C PRO A 169 -5.54 18.60 6.04
N GLU A 170 -6.34 18.31 7.05
CA GLU A 170 -5.94 17.64 8.29
C GLU A 170 -5.50 16.19 8.09
N TYR A 171 -5.77 15.61 6.94
CA TYR A 171 -5.24 14.27 6.58
C TYR A 171 -3.76 14.29 6.24
N PHE A 172 -3.16 15.46 5.97
CA PHE A 172 -1.72 15.60 5.88
C PHE A 172 -1.08 15.84 7.24
N SER A 173 0.08 15.24 7.46
CA SER A 173 0.90 15.50 8.64
C SER A 173 1.58 16.88 8.56
N ALA A 174 2.29 17.26 9.62
CA ALA A 174 2.99 18.53 9.69
C ALA A 174 4.07 18.70 8.60
N ASP A 175 4.54 17.64 7.98
CA ASP A 175 5.51 17.72 6.87
C ASP A 175 4.86 18.12 5.53
N GLY A 176 3.52 18.18 5.49
CA GLY A 176 2.74 18.56 4.32
C GLY A 176 2.81 17.59 3.15
N PHE A 177 3.17 16.33 3.41
CA PHE A 177 3.33 15.30 2.39
C PHE A 177 2.76 13.94 2.80
N HIS A 178 3.19 13.40 3.94
CA HIS A 178 2.70 12.12 4.45
C HIS A 178 1.35 12.28 5.14
N PRO A 179 0.56 11.21 5.21
CA PRO A 179 -0.69 11.24 5.98
C PRO A 179 -0.44 11.49 7.48
N SER A 180 -1.36 12.20 8.11
CA SER A 180 -1.48 12.31 9.56
C SER A 180 -2.09 11.05 10.16
N ASP A 181 -2.25 11.00 11.50
CA ASP A 181 -3.01 9.94 12.16
C ASP A 181 -4.45 9.83 11.61
N ALA A 182 -5.12 10.97 11.34
CA ALA A 182 -6.45 10.99 10.74
C ALA A 182 -6.44 10.46 9.29
N GLY A 183 -5.44 10.84 8.49
CA GLY A 183 -5.28 10.37 7.10
C GLY A 183 -5.05 8.85 7.04
N TYR A 184 -4.20 8.30 7.91
CA TYR A 184 -4.00 6.85 7.96
C TYR A 184 -5.20 6.09 8.52
N GLU A 185 -5.95 6.68 9.45
CA GLU A 185 -7.17 6.05 9.92
C GLU A 185 -8.22 5.97 8.81
N MET A 186 -8.42 7.07 8.07
CA MET A 186 -9.27 7.08 6.87
C MET A 186 -8.85 5.98 5.90
N TRP A 187 -7.54 5.90 5.55
CA TRP A 187 -7.02 4.88 4.65
C TRP A 187 -7.32 3.46 5.14
N ALA A 188 -6.99 3.15 6.39
CA ALA A 188 -7.22 1.83 6.97
C ALA A 188 -8.71 1.47 7.04
N GLN A 189 -9.57 2.44 7.36
CA GLN A 189 -11.02 2.26 7.41
C GLN A 189 -11.58 1.92 6.02
N GLN A 190 -11.16 2.65 4.98
CA GLN A 190 -11.60 2.42 3.61
C GLN A 190 -11.05 1.09 3.03
N MET A 191 -9.82 0.70 3.43
CA MET A 191 -9.20 -0.53 2.95
C MET A 191 -9.70 -1.78 3.68
N TRP A 192 -10.20 -1.64 4.91
CA TRP A 192 -10.60 -2.76 5.75
C TRP A 192 -11.60 -3.71 5.09
N PRO A 193 -12.69 -3.29 4.42
CA PRO A 193 -13.63 -4.21 3.77
C PRO A 193 -12.94 -5.11 2.74
N THR A 194 -11.99 -4.55 1.97
CA THR A 194 -11.20 -5.33 1.00
C THR A 194 -10.35 -6.38 1.69
N VAL A 195 -9.64 -6.00 2.75
CA VAL A 195 -8.79 -6.92 3.52
C VAL A 195 -9.66 -7.97 4.21
N ALA A 196 -10.74 -7.58 4.87
CA ALA A 196 -11.67 -8.49 5.55
C ALA A 196 -12.21 -9.57 4.60
N LYS A 197 -12.67 -9.18 3.42
CA LYS A 197 -13.12 -10.11 2.37
C LYS A 197 -12.02 -11.09 1.98
N VAL A 198 -10.82 -10.58 1.73
CA VAL A 198 -9.66 -11.38 1.30
C VAL A 198 -9.27 -12.41 2.35
N ILE A 199 -9.32 -12.07 3.64
CA ILE A 199 -9.03 -13.03 4.73
C ILE A 199 -10.26 -13.85 5.16
N GLY A 200 -11.39 -13.66 4.47
CA GLY A 200 -12.63 -14.37 4.73
C GLY A 200 -13.38 -13.90 5.98
N GLU A 201 -13.23 -12.64 6.36
CA GLU A 201 -14.02 -11.96 7.40
C GLU A 201 -15.06 -11.07 6.71
N GLU A 202 -16.10 -11.67 6.17
CA GLU A 202 -17.27 -10.93 5.69
C GLU A 202 -18.14 -10.55 6.88
N GLU A 203 -18.69 -9.31 6.86
CA GLU A 203 -19.67 -8.84 7.82
C GLU A 203 -21.01 -9.55 7.66
#